data_f3398f20f71148ae73b7dbb0ee59f329
#
_entry.id   f3398f20f71148ae73b7dbb0ee59f329
#
_cell.length_a   1.000
_cell.length_b   1.000
_cell.length_c   1.000
_cell.angle_alpha   90.00
_cell.angle_beta   90.00
_cell.angle_gamma   90.00
#
_symmetry.space_group_name_H-M   'P 1'
#
loop_
_entity.id
_entity.type
_entity.pdbx_description
1 polymer ?
#
loop_
_entity_poly.entity_id
_entity_poly.type
_entity_poly.pdbx_seq_one_letter_code
_entity_poly.pdbx_strand_id
1 'polypeptide(L)'
;DGFQNFAARLGLGAGSQNDQSTYGFDFLSRDRVKLEAMYRSSWVVGQVVDVVAEDMTREGVNLRGLDDPSDAEEIQKAMDDLEIWNELTNVIKWGRLYGGAIAVMLIDGQNVSTPLNIDTVGKDSFKGLMVLDRWLVQPTLQDRVSEYGPHFGMPKYYDVIADSLSLSN
;
A
#
# COMPACT_ATOMS: atom_id res chain seq x y z
N ASP A 1 26.27 3.80 -8.87
CA ASP A 1 26.88 4.99 -9.47
C ASP A 1 25.84 6.10 -9.52
N GLY A 2 25.95 7.05 -8.58
CA GLY A 2 25.05 8.19 -8.52
C GLY A 2 25.44 9.25 -9.55
N PHE A 3 24.47 9.94 -10.12
CA PHE A 3 24.69 11.12 -10.94
C PHE A 3 25.24 12.25 -10.04
N GLN A 4 26.46 12.67 -10.25
CA GLN A 4 27.07 13.78 -9.52
C GLN A 4 26.93 15.06 -10.36
N ASN A 5 26.48 16.14 -9.71
CA ASN A 5 26.45 17.45 -10.34
C ASN A 5 27.89 17.95 -10.55
N PHE A 6 28.36 17.79 -11.77
CA PHE A 6 29.71 18.18 -12.18
C PHE A 6 29.98 19.69 -12.00
N ALA A 7 28.96 20.53 -12.22
CA ALA A 7 29.08 21.97 -12.07
C ALA A 7 29.32 22.42 -10.62
N ALA A 8 28.80 21.69 -9.62
CA ALA A 8 29.04 21.93 -8.21
C ALA A 8 30.46 21.52 -7.78
N ARG A 9 31.12 20.67 -8.56
CA ARG A 9 32.47 20.15 -8.29
C ARG A 9 33.58 20.99 -8.92
N LEU A 10 33.27 21.77 -9.94
CA LEU A 10 34.20 22.64 -10.63
C LEU A 10 34.50 23.91 -9.82
N GLY A 11 35.74 24.03 -9.34
CA GLY A 11 36.23 25.25 -8.69
C GLY A 11 36.08 25.29 -7.18
N LEU A 12 35.78 24.19 -6.55
CA LEU A 12 35.54 24.13 -5.11
C LEU A 12 36.70 23.48 -4.40
N GLY A 13 37.37 24.27 -3.57
CA GLY A 13 38.39 23.76 -2.65
C GLY A 13 37.75 22.82 -1.60
N ALA A 14 38.57 21.88 -1.09
CA ALA A 14 38.16 21.02 0.01
C ALA A 14 37.73 21.88 1.21
N GLY A 15 36.49 21.70 1.69
CA GLY A 15 35.94 22.44 2.82
C GLY A 15 34.97 23.57 2.45
N SER A 16 34.61 23.73 1.17
CA SER A 16 33.59 24.66 0.75
C SER A 16 32.19 24.17 1.19
N GLN A 17 31.33 25.09 1.65
CA GLN A 17 29.91 24.78 1.97
C GLN A 17 29.14 24.16 0.80
N ASN A 18 29.63 24.30 -0.42
CA ASN A 18 29.05 23.73 -1.62
C ASN A 18 29.37 22.25 -1.80
N ASP A 19 30.29 21.68 -1.02
CA ASP A 19 30.50 20.22 -1.00
C ASP A 19 29.28 19.45 -0.50
N GLN A 20 28.37 20.13 0.22
CA GLN A 20 27.08 19.59 0.64
C GLN A 20 26.04 19.58 -0.49
N SER A 21 26.29 20.22 -1.62
CA SER A 21 25.39 20.26 -2.78
C SER A 21 25.64 19.13 -3.79
N THR A 22 26.40 18.12 -3.44
CA THR A 22 26.59 16.93 -4.28
C THR A 22 25.31 16.11 -4.29
N TYR A 23 24.49 16.31 -5.30
CA TYR A 23 23.30 15.50 -5.52
C TYR A 23 23.72 14.10 -6.02
N GLY A 24 23.73 13.15 -5.12
CA GLY A 24 23.73 11.75 -5.48
C GLY A 24 22.32 11.33 -5.88
N PHE A 25 22.11 10.86 -7.11
CA PHE A 25 20.84 10.28 -7.52
C PHE A 25 20.84 8.80 -7.12
N ASP A 26 20.30 8.52 -5.94
CA ASP A 26 20.08 7.14 -5.48
C ASP A 26 18.65 6.71 -5.82
N PHE A 27 18.51 5.49 -6.34
CA PHE A 27 17.19 4.89 -6.55
C PHE A 27 16.58 4.44 -5.21
N LEU A 28 16.18 5.40 -4.39
CA LEU A 28 15.60 5.16 -3.06
C LEU A 28 14.31 4.33 -3.12
N SER A 29 13.58 4.39 -4.25
CA SER A 29 12.33 3.66 -4.42
C SER A 29 12.46 2.13 -4.36
N ARG A 30 13.67 1.59 -4.38
CA ARG A 30 13.96 0.15 -4.25
C ARG A 30 14.61 -0.24 -2.93
N ASP A 31 14.78 0.70 -2.03
CA ASP A 31 15.41 0.45 -0.72
C ASP A 31 14.38 0.64 0.39
N ARG A 32 13.74 -0.48 0.78
CA ARG A 32 12.74 -0.50 1.85
C ARG A 32 13.27 0.10 3.14
N VAL A 33 14.50 -0.27 3.53
CA VAL A 33 15.08 0.16 4.80
C VAL A 33 15.30 1.66 4.84
N LYS A 34 15.81 2.23 3.75
CA LYS A 34 15.98 3.69 3.64
C LYS A 34 14.65 4.42 3.63
N LEU A 35 13.65 3.94 2.89
CA LEU A 35 12.32 4.54 2.87
C LEU A 35 11.68 4.53 4.26
N GLU A 36 11.74 3.40 4.95
CA GLU A 36 11.23 3.28 6.31
C GLU A 36 11.98 4.19 7.29
N ALA A 37 13.30 4.23 7.22
CA ALA A 37 14.12 5.11 8.05
C ALA A 37 13.79 6.59 7.81
N MET A 38 13.62 7.00 6.55
CA MET A 38 13.22 8.37 6.21
C MET A 38 11.83 8.71 6.74
N TYR A 39 10.87 7.80 6.59
CA TYR A 39 9.50 7.98 7.09
C TYR A 39 9.47 8.13 8.62
N ARG A 40 10.23 7.31 9.35
CA ARG A 40 10.28 7.34 10.81
C ARG A 40 11.11 8.49 11.38
N SER A 41 12.16 8.93 10.68
CA SER A 41 13.10 9.93 11.19
C SER A 41 12.76 11.36 10.77
N SER A 42 12.02 11.54 9.69
CA SER A 42 11.72 12.87 9.13
C SER A 42 10.23 13.18 9.20
N TRP A 43 9.85 14.15 10.03
CA TRP A 43 8.47 14.59 10.12
C TRP A 43 7.91 15.09 8.77
N VAL A 44 8.76 15.71 7.92
CA VAL A 44 8.36 16.18 6.60
C VAL A 44 7.96 15.02 5.70
N VAL A 45 8.75 13.93 5.70
CA VAL A 45 8.42 12.74 4.90
C VAL A 45 7.15 12.09 5.43
N GLY A 46 6.99 12.00 6.76
CA GLY A 46 5.74 11.55 7.38
C GLY A 46 4.54 12.37 6.91
N GLN A 47 4.62 13.68 6.96
CA GLN A 47 3.52 14.55 6.51
C GLN A 47 3.19 14.38 5.02
N VAL A 48 4.18 14.25 4.16
CA VAL A 48 3.95 14.02 2.72
C VAL A 48 3.20 12.71 2.46
N VAL A 49 3.45 11.69 3.25
CA VAL A 49 2.76 10.39 3.13
C VAL A 49 1.40 10.44 3.80
N ASP A 50 1.33 10.89 5.05
CA ASP A 50 0.17 10.74 5.93
C ASP A 50 -0.96 11.68 5.58
N VAL A 51 -0.67 12.98 5.41
CA VAL A 51 -1.72 14.00 5.19
C VAL A 51 -2.59 13.67 3.99
N VAL A 52 -1.97 13.25 2.88
CA VAL A 52 -2.74 12.92 1.67
C VAL A 52 -3.62 11.69 1.89
N ALA A 53 -3.10 10.67 2.57
CA ALA A 53 -3.86 9.46 2.84
C ALA A 53 -5.03 9.75 3.79
N GLU A 54 -4.78 10.52 4.83
CA GLU A 54 -5.81 10.93 5.81
C GLU A 54 -6.86 11.83 5.17
N ASP A 55 -6.48 12.77 4.31
CA ASP A 55 -7.43 13.61 3.59
C ASP A 55 -8.30 12.81 2.62
N MET A 56 -7.75 11.80 1.96
CA MET A 56 -8.51 10.95 1.03
C MET A 56 -9.54 10.07 1.73
N THR A 57 -9.32 9.69 2.98
CA THR A 57 -10.20 8.77 3.72
C THR A 57 -11.07 9.46 4.77
N ARG A 58 -10.81 10.74 5.06
CA ARG A 58 -11.48 11.51 6.14
C ARG A 58 -13.00 11.53 6.03
N GLU A 59 -13.52 11.74 4.82
CA GLU A 59 -14.97 11.92 4.60
C GLU A 59 -15.71 10.58 4.48
N GLY A 60 -14.96 9.46 4.39
CA GLY A 60 -15.58 8.15 4.18
C GLY A 60 -16.37 8.05 2.87
N VAL A 61 -17.40 7.24 2.87
CA VAL A 61 -18.33 7.06 1.72
C VAL A 61 -19.76 7.37 2.15
N ASN A 62 -20.47 8.09 1.30
CA ASN A 62 -21.89 8.31 1.49
C ASN A 62 -22.65 7.23 0.70
N LEU A 63 -23.32 6.32 1.39
CA LEU A 63 -24.12 5.25 0.80
C LEU A 63 -25.45 5.81 0.34
N ARG A 64 -25.77 5.63 -0.94
CA ARG A 64 -27.04 6.09 -1.54
C ARG A 64 -27.70 4.95 -2.30
N GLY A 65 -29.03 4.99 -2.37
CA GLY A 65 -29.80 4.01 -3.17
C GLY A 65 -30.12 2.72 -2.44
N LEU A 66 -29.99 2.70 -1.11
CA LEU A 66 -30.52 1.63 -0.28
C LEU A 66 -32.02 1.85 -0.07
N ASP A 67 -32.80 0.77 -0.09
CA ASP A 67 -34.24 0.83 0.06
C ASP A 67 -34.67 1.26 1.48
N ASP A 68 -33.87 0.88 2.48
CA ASP A 68 -34.05 1.29 3.88
C ASP A 68 -32.87 2.13 4.37
N PRO A 69 -33.11 3.33 4.93
CA PRO A 69 -32.06 4.14 5.55
C PRO A 69 -31.34 3.44 6.70
N SER A 70 -32.00 2.51 7.40
CA SER A 70 -31.41 1.75 8.51
C SER A 70 -30.27 0.83 8.03
N ASP A 71 -30.34 0.33 6.80
CA ASP A 71 -29.28 -0.51 6.22
C ASP A 71 -27.98 0.28 6.02
N ALA A 72 -28.11 1.56 5.65
CA ALA A 72 -26.94 2.44 5.51
C ALA A 72 -26.24 2.67 6.86
N GLU A 73 -27.01 2.85 7.94
CA GLU A 73 -26.47 3.02 9.28
C GLU A 73 -25.81 1.72 9.79
N GLU A 74 -26.43 0.56 9.51
CA GLU A 74 -25.87 -0.74 9.90
C GLU A 74 -24.56 -1.01 9.17
N ILE A 75 -24.47 -0.72 7.86
CA ILE A 75 -23.24 -0.87 7.07
C ILE A 75 -22.17 0.11 7.60
N GLN A 76 -22.52 1.36 7.83
CA GLN A 76 -21.57 2.35 8.35
C GLN A 76 -20.98 1.92 9.69
N LYS A 77 -21.84 1.47 10.59
CA LYS A 77 -21.41 0.95 11.89
C LYS A 77 -20.51 -0.28 11.75
N ALA A 78 -20.84 -1.21 10.85
CA ALA A 78 -19.99 -2.37 10.60
C ALA A 78 -18.61 -1.98 10.04
N MET A 79 -18.54 -0.96 9.18
CA MET A 79 -17.26 -0.43 8.67
C MET A 79 -16.43 0.22 9.78
N ASP A 80 -17.08 0.91 10.71
CA ASP A 80 -16.41 1.54 11.85
C ASP A 80 -15.92 0.49 12.86
N ASP A 81 -16.76 -0.50 13.18
CA ASP A 81 -16.42 -1.60 14.11
C ASP A 81 -15.26 -2.47 13.58
N LEU A 82 -15.11 -2.59 12.27
CA LEU A 82 -14.02 -3.32 11.60
C LEU A 82 -12.81 -2.43 11.24
N GLU A 83 -12.81 -1.19 11.66
CA GLU A 83 -11.73 -0.20 11.37
C GLU A 83 -11.37 -0.07 9.89
N ILE A 84 -12.34 -0.24 8.99
CA ILE A 84 -12.12 -0.29 7.53
C ILE A 84 -11.44 0.99 7.03
N TRP A 85 -11.81 2.15 7.56
CA TRP A 85 -11.21 3.43 7.17
C TRP A 85 -9.76 3.55 7.57
N ASN A 86 -9.39 3.05 8.73
CA ASN A 86 -8.00 2.99 9.18
C ASN A 86 -7.15 2.11 8.26
N GLU A 87 -7.67 0.93 7.91
CA GLU A 87 -6.98 0.03 6.99
C GLU A 87 -6.87 0.60 5.57
N LEU A 88 -7.90 1.27 5.06
CA LEU A 88 -7.84 1.98 3.77
C LEU A 88 -6.82 3.12 3.80
N THR A 89 -6.74 3.87 4.90
CA THR A 89 -5.70 4.88 5.10
C THR A 89 -4.31 4.24 5.04
N ASN A 90 -4.12 3.11 5.71
CA ASN A 90 -2.86 2.36 5.70
C ASN A 90 -2.48 1.89 4.30
N VAL A 91 -3.43 1.38 3.50
CA VAL A 91 -3.18 1.01 2.09
C VAL A 91 -2.63 2.19 1.30
N ILE A 92 -3.25 3.37 1.46
CA ILE A 92 -2.81 4.57 0.75
C ILE A 92 -1.42 5.02 1.24
N LYS A 93 -1.18 5.02 2.56
CA LYS A 93 0.13 5.36 3.15
C LYS A 93 1.23 4.44 2.62
N TRP A 94 1.03 3.13 2.70
CA TRP A 94 2.01 2.15 2.21
C TRP A 94 2.19 2.19 0.69
N GLY A 95 1.09 2.40 -0.04
CA GLY A 95 1.13 2.60 -1.49
C GLY A 95 1.98 3.81 -1.89
N ARG A 96 1.86 4.91 -1.16
CA ARG A 96 2.65 6.14 -1.38
C ARG A 96 4.11 5.98 -0.96
N LEU A 97 4.35 5.35 0.19
CA LEU A 97 5.71 5.20 0.73
C LEU A 97 6.53 4.19 -0.07
N TYR A 98 5.95 3.04 -0.37
CA TYR A 98 6.67 1.93 -1.00
C TYR A 98 6.39 1.76 -2.50
N GLY A 99 5.45 2.52 -3.05
CA GLY A 99 5.08 2.47 -4.46
C GLY A 99 4.08 1.37 -4.81
N GLY A 100 3.43 0.76 -3.81
CA GLY A 100 2.35 -0.21 -3.98
C GLY A 100 1.92 -0.82 -2.66
N ALA A 101 0.64 -1.08 -2.52
CA ALA A 101 0.04 -1.82 -1.41
C ALA A 101 -1.23 -2.52 -1.90
N ILE A 102 -1.61 -3.58 -1.23
CA ILE A 102 -2.83 -4.36 -1.51
C ILE A 102 -3.61 -4.50 -0.20
N ALA A 103 -4.92 -4.30 -0.28
CA ALA A 103 -5.85 -4.68 0.78
C ALA A 103 -6.52 -6.00 0.40
N VAL A 104 -6.39 -7.01 1.23
CA VAL A 104 -7.04 -8.31 1.07
C VAL A 104 -8.25 -8.34 1.97
N MET A 105 -9.43 -8.63 1.39
CA MET A 105 -10.65 -8.83 2.16
C MET A 105 -10.59 -10.17 2.89
N LEU A 106 -10.74 -10.13 4.21
CA LEU A 106 -10.82 -11.31 5.07
C LEU A 106 -12.28 -11.72 5.18
N ILE A 107 -12.62 -12.83 4.54
CA ILE A 107 -14.00 -13.36 4.52
C ILE A 107 -13.96 -14.79 5.06
N ASP A 108 -14.68 -15.01 6.14
CA ASP A 108 -14.77 -16.32 6.78
C ASP A 108 -15.43 -17.34 5.84
N GLY A 109 -14.86 -18.54 5.77
CA GLY A 109 -15.30 -19.60 4.86
C GLY A 109 -14.89 -19.45 3.40
N GLN A 110 -14.16 -18.38 3.02
CA GLN A 110 -13.61 -18.19 1.67
C GLN A 110 -12.11 -18.51 1.64
N ASN A 111 -11.68 -19.09 0.52
CA ASN A 111 -10.26 -19.32 0.28
C ASN A 111 -9.68 -18.18 -0.54
N VAL A 112 -8.69 -17.48 -0.01
CA VAL A 112 -8.01 -16.35 -0.67
C VAL A 112 -7.28 -16.74 -1.97
N SER A 113 -7.00 -18.03 -2.18
CA SER A 113 -6.38 -18.55 -3.41
C SER A 113 -7.36 -18.76 -4.56
N THR A 114 -8.65 -18.60 -4.33
CA THR A 114 -9.69 -18.77 -5.34
C THR A 114 -10.44 -17.46 -5.56
N PRO A 115 -10.98 -17.22 -6.77
CA PRO A 115 -11.85 -16.07 -7.00
C PRO A 115 -13.02 -16.03 -6.00
N LEU A 116 -13.33 -14.84 -5.50
CA LEU A 116 -14.43 -14.66 -4.56
C LEU A 116 -15.76 -15.09 -5.20
N ASN A 117 -16.49 -15.97 -4.53
CA ASN A 117 -17.86 -16.30 -4.88
C ASN A 117 -18.81 -15.57 -3.92
N ILE A 118 -19.43 -14.50 -4.42
CA ILE A 118 -20.33 -13.64 -3.65
C ILE A 118 -21.54 -14.41 -3.13
N ASP A 119 -22.05 -15.40 -3.89
CA ASP A 119 -23.25 -16.17 -3.53
C ASP A 119 -23.04 -17.05 -2.27
N THR A 120 -21.77 -17.32 -1.94
CA THR A 120 -21.42 -18.14 -0.76
C THR A 120 -20.99 -17.30 0.45
N VAL A 121 -21.01 -15.97 0.33
CA VAL A 121 -20.69 -15.07 1.43
C VAL A 121 -21.90 -14.97 2.37
N GLY A 122 -21.73 -15.48 3.59
CA GLY A 122 -22.78 -15.42 4.62
C GLY A 122 -22.85 -14.03 5.29
N LYS A 123 -23.94 -13.80 6.02
CA LYS A 123 -24.04 -12.63 6.88
C LYS A 123 -22.93 -12.68 7.93
N ASP A 124 -22.34 -11.54 8.24
CA ASP A 124 -21.26 -11.36 9.23
C ASP A 124 -19.94 -12.13 8.92
N SER A 125 -19.80 -12.66 7.71
CA SER A 125 -18.57 -13.39 7.32
C SER A 125 -17.40 -12.46 6.97
N PHE A 126 -17.62 -11.19 6.65
CA PHE A 126 -16.57 -10.22 6.43
C PHE A 126 -15.94 -9.82 7.76
N LYS A 127 -14.60 -10.02 7.88
CA LYS A 127 -13.83 -9.82 9.12
C LYS A 127 -12.91 -8.62 9.08
N GLY A 128 -12.84 -7.92 7.95
CA GLY A 128 -12.00 -6.74 7.79
C GLY A 128 -11.05 -6.82 6.61
N LEU A 129 -10.06 -5.95 6.62
CA LEU A 129 -9.02 -5.85 5.60
C LEU A 129 -7.66 -6.21 6.19
N MET A 130 -6.83 -6.91 5.41
CA MET A 130 -5.42 -7.13 5.69
C MET A 130 -4.60 -6.33 4.69
N VAL A 131 -3.81 -5.38 5.20
CA VAL A 131 -2.98 -4.52 4.36
C VAL A 131 -1.59 -5.12 4.19
N LEU A 132 -1.18 -5.25 2.95
CA LEU A 132 0.13 -5.77 2.54
C LEU A 132 0.85 -4.72 1.70
N ASP A 133 2.07 -4.37 2.06
CA ASP A 133 2.92 -3.52 1.24
C ASP A 133 3.51 -4.33 0.06
N ARG A 134 4.08 -3.61 -0.93
CA ARG A 134 4.63 -4.24 -2.14
C ARG A 134 5.78 -5.23 -1.86
N TRP A 135 6.41 -5.17 -0.70
CA TRP A 135 7.53 -6.04 -0.35
C TRP A 135 7.07 -7.38 0.20
N LEU A 136 5.83 -7.43 0.68
CA LEU A 136 5.18 -8.62 1.19
C LEU A 136 4.48 -9.42 0.10
N VAL A 137 4.34 -8.85 -1.10
CA VAL A 137 3.58 -9.44 -2.20
C VAL A 137 4.47 -9.55 -3.42
N GLN A 138 4.61 -10.76 -3.95
CA GLN A 138 5.38 -11.03 -5.17
C GLN A 138 4.49 -11.60 -6.27
N PRO A 139 4.59 -11.11 -7.51
CA PRO A 139 3.86 -11.70 -8.62
C PRO A 139 4.44 -13.07 -8.97
N THR A 140 3.59 -14.07 -9.14
CA THR A 140 3.99 -15.41 -9.62
C THR A 140 4.34 -15.31 -11.10
N LEU A 141 5.65 -15.27 -11.40
CA LEU A 141 6.14 -15.07 -12.77
C LEU A 141 5.96 -16.28 -13.69
N GLN A 142 5.78 -17.46 -13.12
CA GLN A 142 5.66 -18.73 -13.86
C GLN A 142 4.25 -18.92 -14.43
N ASP A 143 3.22 -18.41 -13.72
CA ASP A 143 1.81 -18.52 -14.11
C ASP A 143 1.28 -17.17 -14.57
N ARG A 144 1.39 -16.92 -15.88
CA ARG A 144 0.83 -15.72 -16.49
C ARG A 144 -0.42 -16.02 -17.27
N VAL A 145 -1.27 -15.03 -17.42
CA VAL A 145 -2.43 -15.11 -18.32
C VAL A 145 -1.93 -15.23 -19.75
N SER A 146 -2.17 -16.38 -20.38
CA SER A 146 -1.78 -16.69 -21.76
C SER A 146 -2.86 -16.37 -22.79
N GLU A 147 -4.08 -16.14 -22.36
CA GLU A 147 -5.18 -15.76 -23.23
C GLU A 147 -5.06 -14.30 -23.68
N TYR A 148 -5.22 -14.07 -24.99
CA TYR A 148 -5.21 -12.72 -25.54
C TYR A 148 -6.39 -11.93 -25.04
N GLY A 149 -6.12 -10.82 -24.33
CA GLY A 149 -7.14 -9.96 -23.74
C GLY A 149 -6.53 -8.86 -22.87
N PRO A 150 -7.36 -8.09 -22.16
CA PRO A 150 -6.90 -6.96 -21.32
C PRO A 150 -5.90 -7.35 -20.24
N HIS A 151 -5.89 -8.62 -19.84
CA HIS A 151 -5.03 -9.15 -18.78
C HIS A 151 -3.86 -10.01 -19.32
N PHE A 152 -3.64 -10.04 -20.64
CA PHE A 152 -2.56 -10.83 -21.26
C PHE A 152 -1.20 -10.45 -20.66
N GLY A 153 -0.45 -11.48 -20.23
CA GLY A 153 0.87 -11.31 -19.63
C GLY A 153 0.89 -10.91 -18.16
N MET A 154 -0.26 -10.62 -17.55
CA MET A 154 -0.36 -10.36 -16.11
C MET A 154 -0.18 -11.65 -15.32
N PRO A 155 0.36 -11.58 -14.08
CA PRO A 155 0.43 -12.74 -13.19
C PRO A 155 -0.99 -13.19 -12.82
N LYS A 156 -1.21 -14.52 -12.81
CA LYS A 156 -2.50 -15.08 -12.35
C LYS A 156 -2.65 -14.99 -10.84
N TYR A 157 -1.54 -15.10 -10.12
CA TYR A 157 -1.50 -15.12 -8.66
C TYR A 157 -0.39 -14.21 -8.14
N TYR A 158 -0.57 -13.80 -6.90
CA TYR A 158 0.44 -13.12 -6.11
C TYR A 158 0.75 -13.96 -4.89
N ASP A 159 2.02 -14.20 -4.64
CA ASP A 159 2.48 -14.91 -3.45
C ASP A 159 2.73 -13.92 -2.32
N VAL A 160 2.21 -14.23 -1.15
CA VAL A 160 2.46 -13.46 0.08
C VAL A 160 3.63 -14.09 0.81
N ILE A 161 4.64 -13.29 1.16
CA ILE A 161 5.82 -13.76 1.88
C ILE A 161 5.45 -13.96 3.36
N ALA A 162 5.28 -15.21 3.76
CA ALA A 162 4.80 -15.59 5.08
C ALA A 162 5.76 -15.24 6.23
N ASP A 163 7.06 -15.18 5.99
CA ASP A 163 8.07 -14.89 7.02
C ASP A 163 7.94 -13.51 7.66
N SER A 164 7.24 -12.59 7.00
CA SER A 164 6.94 -11.27 7.53
C SER A 164 5.63 -11.23 8.32
N LEU A 165 4.83 -12.29 8.24
CA LEU A 165 3.59 -12.47 8.99
C LEU A 165 3.80 -13.23 10.31
N SER A 166 5.03 -13.51 10.72
CA SER A 166 5.31 -13.96 12.08
C SER A 166 5.01 -12.80 13.03
N LEU A 167 3.72 -12.58 13.22
CA LEU A 167 3.17 -11.78 14.29
C LEU A 167 3.71 -12.37 15.58
N SER A 168 4.55 -11.60 16.25
CA SER A 168 4.86 -11.85 17.65
C SER A 168 3.56 -12.06 18.42
N ASN A 169 3.30 -13.30 18.83
CA ASN A 169 2.34 -13.60 19.88
C ASN A 169 2.78 -12.94 21.18
#